data_04b60bd69517aa0638eb0afc10959dd6
#
_entry.id   04b60bd69517aa0638eb0afc10959dd6
#
_cell.length_a   1.000
_cell.length_b   1.000
_cell.length_c   1.000
_cell.angle_alpha   90.00
_cell.angle_beta   90.00
_cell.angle_gamma   90.00
#
_symmetry.space_group_name_H-M   'P 1'
#
loop_
_entity.id
_entity.type
_entity.pdbx_description
1 polymer ?
#
loop_
_entity_poly.entity_id
_entity_poly.type
_entity_poly.pdbx_seq_one_letter_code
_entity_poly.pdbx_strand_id
1 'polypeptide(L)' 'MSTQESVLHLSRLILTAKEANLILFIRELGYGECRVIVYDKQPDRIEQAVKVIKL' A
#
# COMPACT_ATOMS: atom_id res chain seq x y z
N MET A 1 -19.80 0.55 5.31
CA MET A 1 -18.80 1.33 6.07
C MET A 1 -18.40 2.55 5.26
N SER A 2 -18.35 3.70 5.88
CA SER A 2 -18.00 4.93 5.17
C SER A 2 -16.48 5.04 5.00
N THR A 3 -16.08 5.84 4.02
CA THR A 3 -14.64 6.09 3.78
C THR A 3 -13.99 6.77 5.00
N GLN A 4 -14.72 7.64 5.66
CA GLN A 4 -14.21 8.31 6.86
C GLN A 4 -13.92 7.35 8.00
N GLU A 5 -14.78 6.37 8.20
CA GLU A 5 -14.56 5.36 9.23
C GLU A 5 -13.30 4.54 8.94
N SER A 6 -13.10 4.18 7.67
CA SER A 6 -11.90 3.44 7.27
C SER A 6 -10.63 4.24 7.53
N VAL A 7 -10.64 5.53 7.23
CA VAL A 7 -9.48 6.41 7.46
C VAL A 7 -9.19 6.54 8.95
N LEU A 8 -10.22 6.76 9.77
CA LEU A 8 -10.06 6.89 11.21
C LEU A 8 -9.52 5.59 11.82
N HIS A 9 -10.00 4.46 11.31
CA HIS A 9 -9.52 3.17 11.78
C HIS A 9 -8.04 2.98 11.46
N LEU A 10 -7.63 3.29 10.25
CA LEU A 10 -6.23 3.18 9.82
C LEU A 10 -5.30 4.04 10.68
N SER A 11 -5.73 5.22 11.08
CA SER A 11 -4.88 6.11 11.87
C SER A 11 -4.52 5.55 13.23
N ARG A 12 -5.22 4.50 13.69
CA ARG A 12 -4.95 3.84 14.95
C ARG A 12 -4.12 2.57 14.80
N LEU A 13 -3.81 2.16 13.58
CA LEU A 13 -3.06 0.94 13.33
C LEU A 13 -1.57 1.22 13.36
N ILE A 14 -0.83 0.25 13.87
CA ILE A 14 0.62 0.26 13.77
C ILE A 14 0.98 -0.42 12.46
N LEU A 15 1.60 0.32 11.56
CA LEU A 15 1.95 -0.21 10.24
C LEU A 15 3.31 -0.89 10.27
N THR A 16 3.44 -1.97 9.49
CA THR A 16 4.74 -2.58 9.27
C THR A 16 5.53 -1.71 8.29
N ALA A 17 6.84 -1.96 8.19
CA ALA A 17 7.68 -1.25 7.23
C ALA A 17 7.19 -1.44 5.80
N LYS A 18 6.75 -2.66 5.47
CA LYS A 18 6.22 -2.94 4.13
C LYS A 18 4.94 -2.16 3.85
N GLU A 19 4.06 -2.06 4.83
CA GLU A 19 2.82 -1.30 4.67
C GLU A 19 3.11 0.20 4.52
N ALA A 20 4.05 0.71 5.31
CA ALA A 20 4.44 2.11 5.21
C ALA A 20 5.05 2.40 3.84
N ASN A 21 5.88 1.50 3.33
CA ASN A 21 6.48 1.64 2.01
C ASN A 21 5.43 1.65 0.90
N LEU A 22 4.39 0.83 1.05
CA LEU A 22 3.28 0.82 0.10
C LEU A 22 2.57 2.18 0.09
N ILE A 23 2.31 2.73 1.26
CA ILE A 23 1.66 4.03 1.36
C ILE A 23 2.50 5.12 0.71
N LEU A 24 3.80 5.12 0.97
CA LEU A 24 4.71 6.10 0.35
C LEU A 24 4.72 5.96 -1.16
N PHE A 25 4.73 4.73 -1.67
CA PHE A 25 4.67 4.51 -3.10
C PHE A 25 3.38 5.09 -3.70
N ILE A 26 2.25 4.85 -3.06
CA ILE A 26 0.97 5.36 -3.53
C ILE A 26 0.99 6.88 -3.61
N ARG A 27 1.55 7.53 -2.60
CA ARG A 27 1.63 8.99 -2.57
C ARG A 27 2.52 9.55 -3.67
N GLU A 28 3.62 8.87 -3.98
CA GLU A 28 4.50 9.29 -5.07
C GLU A 28 3.88 9.04 -6.44
N LEU A 29 3.11 7.95 -6.56
CA LEU A 29 2.42 7.65 -7.81
C LEU A 29 1.43 8.75 -8.18
N GLY A 30 0.76 9.31 -7.17
CA GLY A 30 -0.23 10.36 -7.37
C GLY A 30 -1.54 9.82 -7.89
N TYR A 31 -1.56 9.34 -9.12
CA TYR A 31 -2.71 8.64 -9.68
C TYR A 31 -2.21 7.68 -10.77
N GLY A 32 -3.04 6.70 -11.07
CA GLY A 32 -2.64 5.66 -12.00
C GLY A 32 -2.96 4.30 -11.43
N GLU A 33 -2.28 3.28 -11.92
CA GLU A 33 -2.53 1.91 -11.52
C GLU A 33 -1.24 1.20 -11.17
N CYS A 34 -1.34 0.32 -10.17
CA CYS A 34 -0.27 -0.60 -9.85
C CYS A 34 -0.89 -1.90 -9.33
N ARG A 35 -0.12 -2.97 -9.37
CA ARG A 35 -0.55 -4.27 -8.87
C ARG A 35 0.22 -4.58 -7.60
N VAL A 36 -0.49 -4.82 -6.50
CA VAL A 36 0.13 -5.17 -5.24
C VAL A 36 0.02 -6.68 -5.03
N ILE A 37 1.15 -7.32 -4.79
CA ILE A 37 1.19 -8.74 -4.49
C ILE A 37 1.29 -8.89 -2.97
N VAL A 38 0.33 -9.60 -2.41
CA VAL A 38 0.25 -9.83 -0.97
C VAL A 38 0.80 -11.21 -0.63
N TYR A 39 1.65 -11.27 0.36
CA TYR A 39 2.19 -12.52 0.87
C TYR A 39 2.19 -12.47 2.39
N ASP A 40 1.66 -13.51 3.02
CA ASP A 40 1.59 -13.64 4.47
C ASP A 40 0.97 -12.39 5.13
N LYS A 41 -0.17 -11.95 4.58
CA LYS A 41 -0.94 -10.80 5.09
C LYS A 41 -0.21 -9.46 4.98
N GLN A 42 0.89 -9.42 4.24
CA GLN A 42 1.71 -8.22 4.06
C GLN A 42 1.86 -7.90 2.59
N PRO A 43 1.94 -6.62 2.24
CA PRO A 43 2.28 -6.26 0.87
C PRO A 43 3.74 -6.63 0.63
N ASP A 44 3.96 -7.53 -0.32
CA ASP A 44 5.29 -8.05 -0.62
C ASP A 44 6.02 -7.21 -1.65
N ARG A 45 5.33 -6.92 -2.75
CA ARG A 45 5.91 -6.15 -3.84
C ARG A 45 4.83 -5.49 -4.67
N ILE A 46 5.25 -4.51 -5.45
CA ILE A 46 4.39 -3.82 -6.40
C ILE A 46 4.91 -4.14 -7.79
N GLU A 47 4.02 -4.59 -8.68
CA GLU A 47 4.34 -4.87 -10.06
C GLU A 47 3.74 -3.79 -10.95
N GLN A 48 4.55 -3.24 -11.83
CA GLN A 48 4.12 -2.34 -12.88
C GLN A 48 4.52 -2.94 -14.23
N ALA A 49 4.03 -2.36 -15.31
CA ALA A 49 4.25 -2.94 -16.64
C ALA A 49 5.72 -3.18 -16.96
N VAL A 50 6.63 -2.37 -16.43
CA VAL A 50 8.04 -2.41 -16.78
C VAL A 50 8.97 -2.62 -15.59
N LYS A 51 8.45 -2.73 -14.38
CA LYS A 51 9.32 -2.91 -13.21
C LYS A 51 8.59 -3.53 -12.03
N VAL A 52 9.38 -4.08 -11.12
CA VAL A 52 8.89 -4.63 -9.84
C VAL A 52 9.59 -3.87 -8.72
N ILE A 53 8.80 -3.45 -7.72
CA ILE A 53 9.30 -2.74 -6.55
C ILE A 53 9.02 -3.58 -5.33
N LYS A 54 10.06 -3.98 -4.62
CA LYS A 54 9.89 -4.75 -3.38
C LYS A 54 9.64 -3.81 -2.20
N LEU A 55 8.67 -4.15 -1.42
CA LEU A 55 8.29 -3.38 -0.22
C LEU A 55 8.94 -3.93 1.09
#